data_374a1c630d8780f424045be1bf4eb66e
#
_entry.id   374a1c630d8780f424045be1bf4eb66e
#
_cell.length_a   1.000
_cell.length_b   1.000
_cell.length_c   1.000
_cell.angle_alpha   90.00
_cell.angle_beta   90.00
_cell.angle_gamma   90.00
#
_symmetry.space_group_name_H-M   'P 1'
#
loop_
_entity.id
_entity.type
_entity.pdbx_description
1 polymer ?
#
loop_
_entity_poly.entity_id
_entity_poly.type
_entity_poly.pdbx_seq_one_letter_code
_entity_poly.pdbx_strand_id
1 'polypeptide(L)'
;NGEVIAENLPAYQLELIPEQVTNIRSTLERLSSIGLIDYQDITSFEEQSNNQQRFKPITLKFRMTEEEIAKFATQRPRFPGVHFQSRLVRHYPHGELFAHAVGYVGALSSRDLERLDLSQYAGSSHTGKTGVEISFEDTLHGKVGFEHLITNARGRRVPADKTQLLKSLPQDEMPYPGLNIYLSLDAKLQ
;
A
#
# COMPACT_ATOMS: atom_id res chain seq x y z
N ASN A 1 29.10 -11.36 1.91
CA ASN A 1 29.61 -10.10 2.45
C ASN A 1 28.54 -9.20 3.05
N GLY A 2 27.25 -9.55 2.96
CA GLY A 2 26.15 -8.80 3.58
C GLY A 2 25.76 -7.51 2.85
N GLU A 3 26.11 -7.35 1.59
CA GLU A 3 25.70 -6.23 0.77
C GLU A 3 24.19 -6.32 0.46
N VAL A 4 23.46 -5.22 0.67
CA VAL A 4 22.01 -5.18 0.46
C VAL A 4 21.74 -4.97 -1.02
N ILE A 5 21.05 -5.94 -1.65
CA ILE A 5 20.68 -5.90 -3.06
C ILE A 5 19.23 -5.45 -3.24
N ALA A 6 18.37 -5.78 -2.29
CA ALA A 6 16.98 -5.36 -2.26
C ALA A 6 16.51 -5.22 -0.80
N GLU A 7 15.79 -4.16 -0.51
CA GLU A 7 15.29 -3.84 0.83
C GLU A 7 13.89 -3.21 0.79
N ASN A 8 13.21 -3.19 1.92
CA ASN A 8 11.92 -2.52 2.04
C ASN A 8 12.12 -1.18 2.74
N LEU A 9 11.86 -0.09 2.03
CA LEU A 9 11.92 1.27 2.58
C LEU A 9 10.52 1.83 2.81
N PRO A 10 10.31 2.58 3.90
CA PRO A 10 9.05 3.28 4.09
C PRO A 10 8.89 4.38 3.02
N ALA A 11 7.78 4.35 2.32
CA ALA A 11 7.36 5.41 1.41
C ALA A 11 5.98 5.92 1.85
N TYR A 12 5.78 7.22 1.73
CA TYR A 12 4.49 7.82 2.05
C TYR A 12 3.64 7.88 0.79
N GLN A 13 2.39 7.44 0.92
CA GLN A 13 1.35 7.51 -0.11
C GLN A 13 0.32 8.54 0.29
N LEU A 14 -0.22 9.26 -0.69
CA LEU A 14 -1.36 10.15 -0.49
C LEU A 14 -2.64 9.37 -0.78
N GLU A 15 -3.53 9.29 0.19
CA GLU A 15 -4.79 8.56 0.10
C GLU A 15 -5.98 9.48 0.37
N LEU A 16 -7.08 9.23 -0.34
CA LEU A 16 -8.36 9.91 -0.15
C LEU A 16 -9.43 8.89 0.24
N ILE A 17 -10.18 9.17 1.31
CA ILE A 17 -11.34 8.36 1.72
C ILE A 17 -12.61 9.08 1.27
N PRO A 18 -13.32 8.56 0.24
CA PRO A 18 -14.45 9.25 -0.38
C PRO A 18 -15.58 9.60 0.59
N GLU A 19 -15.83 8.78 1.61
CA GLU A 19 -16.87 9.02 2.62
C GLU A 19 -16.61 10.27 3.47
N GLN A 20 -15.34 10.63 3.66
CA GLN A 20 -14.91 11.76 4.50
C GLN A 20 -14.82 13.07 3.70
N VAL A 21 -14.99 13.02 2.39
CA VAL A 21 -14.87 14.16 1.49
C VAL A 21 -16.26 14.61 1.02
N THR A 22 -16.58 15.88 1.22
CA THR A 22 -17.89 16.43 0.81
C THR A 22 -18.00 16.58 -0.71
N ASN A 23 -16.94 17.07 -1.37
CA ASN A 23 -16.86 17.22 -2.81
C ASN A 23 -15.51 16.75 -3.31
N ILE A 24 -15.48 15.56 -3.91
CA ILE A 24 -14.26 14.89 -4.36
C ILE A 24 -13.55 15.73 -5.42
N ARG A 25 -14.28 16.16 -6.47
CA ARG A 25 -13.71 16.93 -7.58
C ARG A 25 -13.03 18.21 -7.09
N SER A 26 -13.72 19.01 -6.28
CA SER A 26 -13.14 20.23 -5.71
C SER A 26 -11.92 19.96 -4.86
N THR A 27 -11.89 18.84 -4.11
CA THR A 27 -10.74 18.44 -3.31
C THR A 27 -9.56 18.06 -4.20
N LEU A 28 -9.79 17.28 -5.27
CA LEU A 28 -8.76 16.89 -6.23
C LEU A 28 -8.20 18.11 -6.99
N GLU A 29 -9.05 19.03 -7.44
CA GLU A 29 -8.62 20.28 -8.10
C GLU A 29 -7.71 21.13 -7.18
N ARG A 30 -8.06 21.21 -5.89
CA ARG A 30 -7.24 21.91 -4.89
C ARG A 30 -5.93 21.19 -4.61
N LEU A 31 -5.90 19.85 -4.56
CA LEU A 31 -4.66 19.06 -4.43
C LEU A 31 -3.76 19.27 -5.66
N SER A 32 -4.35 19.32 -6.86
CA SER A 32 -3.62 19.63 -8.09
C SER A 32 -3.06 21.05 -8.09
N SER A 33 -3.83 22.04 -7.63
CA SER A 33 -3.38 23.44 -7.57
C SER A 33 -2.16 23.65 -6.68
N ILE A 34 -1.97 22.79 -5.68
CA ILE A 34 -0.78 22.79 -4.81
C ILE A 34 0.31 21.82 -5.30
N GLY A 35 0.11 21.18 -6.48
CA GLY A 35 1.11 20.33 -7.14
C GLY A 35 1.33 18.96 -6.49
N LEU A 36 0.34 18.43 -5.76
CA LEU A 36 0.44 17.09 -5.15
C LEU A 36 -0.02 15.97 -6.08
N ILE A 37 -0.95 16.27 -7.01
CA ILE A 37 -1.42 15.36 -8.05
C ILE A 37 -1.48 16.08 -9.40
N ASP A 38 -1.45 15.33 -10.49
CA ASP A 38 -1.60 15.88 -11.82
C ASP A 38 -3.06 16.14 -12.14
N TYR A 39 -3.32 17.26 -12.86
CA TYR A 39 -4.70 17.63 -13.24
C TYR A 39 -5.34 16.59 -14.15
N GLN A 40 -4.53 15.93 -14.98
CA GLN A 40 -4.99 14.89 -15.92
C GLN A 40 -5.58 13.66 -15.21
N ASP A 41 -5.14 13.38 -13.99
CA ASP A 41 -5.55 12.19 -13.22
C ASP A 41 -6.88 12.41 -12.47
N ILE A 42 -7.38 13.64 -12.40
CA ILE A 42 -8.60 13.97 -11.63
C ILE A 42 -9.80 13.13 -12.09
N THR A 43 -10.00 13.01 -13.39
CA THR A 43 -11.13 12.24 -13.94
C THR A 43 -11.04 10.77 -13.59
N SER A 44 -9.85 10.18 -13.69
CA SER A 44 -9.63 8.77 -13.35
C SER A 44 -9.87 8.51 -11.86
N PHE A 45 -9.47 9.41 -10.97
CA PHE A 45 -9.74 9.31 -9.53
C PHE A 45 -11.23 9.47 -9.20
N GLU A 46 -11.96 10.35 -9.92
CA GLU A 46 -13.41 10.45 -9.77
C GLU A 46 -14.12 9.15 -10.18
N GLU A 47 -13.75 8.57 -11.31
CA GLU A 47 -14.31 7.30 -11.80
C GLU A 47 -13.99 6.16 -10.82
N GLN A 48 -12.77 6.09 -10.31
CA GLN A 48 -12.37 5.11 -9.29
C GLN A 48 -13.20 5.29 -8.01
N SER A 49 -13.43 6.53 -7.58
CA SER A 49 -14.26 6.83 -6.42
C SER A 49 -15.72 6.41 -6.57
N ASN A 50 -16.27 6.50 -7.78
CA ASN A 50 -17.65 6.10 -8.08
C ASN A 50 -17.80 4.58 -8.15
N ASN A 51 -16.75 3.86 -8.56
CA ASN A 51 -16.75 2.41 -8.75
C ASN A 51 -16.34 1.62 -7.49
N GLN A 52 -15.80 2.28 -6.46
CA GLN A 52 -15.38 1.65 -5.22
C GLN A 52 -16.36 1.92 -4.07
N GLN A 53 -16.22 1.11 -3.01
CA GLN A 53 -16.93 1.34 -1.76
C GLN A 53 -16.41 2.63 -1.11
N ARG A 54 -17.28 3.55 -0.75
CA ARG A 54 -16.93 4.91 -0.31
C ARG A 54 -16.04 4.99 0.93
N PHE A 55 -15.98 3.94 1.74
CA PHE A 55 -15.10 3.86 2.91
C PHE A 55 -13.70 3.35 2.59
N LYS A 56 -13.48 2.79 1.39
CA LYS A 56 -12.15 2.34 0.97
C LYS A 56 -11.30 3.53 0.52
N PRO A 57 -10.03 3.61 0.98
CA PRO A 57 -9.12 4.65 0.53
C PRO A 57 -8.76 4.47 -0.94
N ILE A 58 -8.62 5.59 -1.64
CA ILE A 58 -8.11 5.67 -3.01
C ILE A 58 -6.71 6.26 -2.92
N THR A 59 -5.73 5.58 -3.51
CA THR A 59 -4.36 6.09 -3.57
C THR A 59 -4.25 7.11 -4.68
N LEU A 60 -4.01 8.37 -4.31
CA LEU A 60 -3.83 9.48 -5.25
C LEU A 60 -2.38 9.59 -5.73
N LYS A 61 -1.41 9.24 -4.86
CA LYS A 61 0.01 9.23 -5.19
C LYS A 61 0.74 8.15 -4.40
N PHE A 62 1.47 7.29 -5.08
CA PHE A 62 2.14 6.13 -4.48
C PHE A 62 3.44 6.46 -3.72
N ARG A 63 4.13 7.53 -4.08
CA ARG A 63 5.38 7.95 -3.43
C ARG A 63 5.40 9.47 -3.34
N MET A 64 5.36 9.98 -2.13
CA MET A 64 5.51 11.40 -1.84
C MET A 64 6.96 11.71 -1.51
N THR A 65 7.46 12.84 -2.00
CA THR A 65 8.74 13.39 -1.57
C THR A 65 8.61 14.05 -0.19
N GLU A 66 9.73 14.29 0.49
CA GLU A 66 9.75 14.98 1.78
C GLU A 66 9.14 16.39 1.68
N GLU A 67 9.41 17.10 0.57
CA GLU A 67 8.84 18.42 0.29
C GLU A 67 7.31 18.37 0.16
N GLU A 68 6.79 17.37 -0.53
CA GLU A 68 5.35 17.17 -0.71
C GLU A 68 4.66 16.79 0.61
N ILE A 69 5.31 15.97 1.42
CA ILE A 69 4.82 15.63 2.76
C ILE A 69 4.75 16.89 3.63
N ALA A 70 5.81 17.70 3.67
CA ALA A 70 5.85 18.93 4.42
C ALA A 70 4.78 19.93 3.93
N LYS A 71 4.64 20.06 2.61
CA LYS A 71 3.64 20.92 1.97
C LYS A 71 2.22 20.49 2.31
N PHE A 72 1.94 19.20 2.24
CA PHE A 72 0.62 18.67 2.62
C PHE A 72 0.36 18.81 4.11
N ALA A 73 1.34 18.50 4.97
CA ALA A 73 1.22 18.56 6.42
C ALA A 73 0.78 19.97 6.91
N THR A 74 1.33 21.02 6.34
CA THR A 74 0.95 22.41 6.68
C THR A 74 -0.47 22.77 6.25
N GLN A 75 -1.02 22.09 5.23
CA GLN A 75 -2.35 22.36 4.69
C GLN A 75 -3.38 21.28 5.03
N ARG A 76 -3.00 20.25 5.78
CA ARG A 76 -3.84 19.11 6.15
C ARG A 76 -5.25 19.49 6.65
N PRO A 77 -5.43 20.55 7.49
CA PRO A 77 -6.77 20.96 7.96
C PRO A 77 -7.73 21.38 6.83
N ARG A 78 -7.20 21.75 5.66
CA ARG A 78 -7.99 22.16 4.49
C ARG A 78 -8.48 20.99 3.64
N PHE A 79 -7.99 19.77 3.92
CA PHE A 79 -8.25 18.55 3.14
C PHE A 79 -8.84 17.45 4.02
N PRO A 80 -10.07 17.61 4.56
CA PRO A 80 -10.71 16.54 5.30
C PRO A 80 -10.88 15.32 4.40
N GLY A 81 -10.57 14.12 4.93
CA GLY A 81 -10.65 12.87 4.19
C GLY A 81 -9.44 12.55 3.32
N VAL A 82 -8.43 13.43 3.28
CA VAL A 82 -7.14 13.15 2.63
C VAL A 82 -6.07 12.91 3.71
N HIS A 83 -5.33 11.83 3.56
CA HIS A 83 -4.30 11.41 4.51
C HIS A 83 -3.04 10.97 3.79
N PHE A 84 -1.91 11.03 4.44
CA PHE A 84 -0.73 10.29 3.98
C PHE A 84 -0.55 9.05 4.88
N GLN A 85 -0.23 7.93 4.24
CA GLN A 85 -0.02 6.64 4.88
C GLN A 85 1.38 6.14 4.54
N SER A 86 2.13 5.68 5.56
CA SER A 86 3.40 5.02 5.32
C SER A 86 3.16 3.58 4.86
N ARG A 87 3.79 3.20 3.76
CA ARG A 87 3.81 1.83 3.22
C ARG A 87 5.25 1.41 2.95
N LEU A 88 5.55 0.14 3.12
CA LEU A 88 6.84 -0.40 2.72
C LEU A 88 6.83 -0.60 1.20
N VAL A 89 7.84 -0.05 0.55
CA VAL A 89 8.06 -0.18 -0.90
C VAL A 89 9.39 -0.84 -1.14
N ARG A 90 9.43 -1.81 -2.05
CA ARG A 90 10.65 -2.51 -2.42
C ARG A 90 11.61 -1.53 -3.11
N HIS A 91 12.84 -1.50 -2.64
CA HIS A 91 13.92 -0.67 -3.14
C HIS A 91 15.11 -1.53 -3.54
N TYR A 92 15.73 -1.19 -4.66
CA TYR A 92 16.89 -1.88 -5.22
C TYR A 92 18.06 -0.88 -5.29
N PRO A 93 18.98 -0.88 -4.29
CA PRO A 93 20.06 0.10 -4.19
C PRO A 93 20.98 0.14 -5.41
N HIS A 94 21.16 -1.00 -6.06
CA HIS A 94 22.03 -1.15 -7.24
C HIS A 94 21.29 -1.01 -8.58
N GLY A 95 20.02 -0.57 -8.57
CA GLY A 95 19.21 -0.37 -9.76
C GLY A 95 19.10 -1.62 -10.63
N GLU A 96 19.52 -1.52 -11.88
CA GLU A 96 19.36 -2.59 -12.87
C GLU A 96 20.43 -3.69 -12.79
N LEU A 97 21.50 -3.49 -12.01
CA LEU A 97 22.66 -4.37 -11.99
C LEU A 97 22.30 -5.85 -11.70
N PHE A 98 21.34 -6.07 -10.79
CA PHE A 98 20.91 -7.42 -10.43
C PHE A 98 19.53 -7.79 -10.98
N ALA A 99 18.95 -6.98 -11.86
CA ALA A 99 17.56 -7.13 -12.30
C ALA A 99 17.24 -8.51 -12.88
N HIS A 100 18.18 -9.12 -13.61
CA HIS A 100 17.98 -10.46 -14.21
C HIS A 100 17.96 -11.58 -13.17
N ALA A 101 18.74 -11.47 -12.09
CA ALA A 101 18.79 -12.50 -11.05
C ALA A 101 17.74 -12.24 -9.96
N VAL A 102 17.68 -11.03 -9.44
CA VAL A 102 16.76 -10.64 -8.34
C VAL A 102 15.33 -10.52 -8.84
N GLY A 103 15.14 -9.94 -10.02
CA GLY A 103 13.83 -9.62 -10.54
C GLY A 103 13.27 -8.31 -9.94
N TYR A 104 11.95 -8.20 -9.92
CA TYR A 104 11.27 -7.02 -9.37
C TYR A 104 9.90 -7.36 -8.79
N VAL A 105 9.42 -6.49 -7.92
CA VAL A 105 8.07 -6.50 -7.35
C VAL A 105 7.18 -5.55 -8.14
N GLY A 106 5.99 -6.00 -8.51
CA GLY A 106 5.03 -5.20 -9.28
C GLY A 106 3.59 -5.39 -8.80
N ALA A 107 2.69 -4.54 -9.29
CA ALA A 107 1.27 -4.62 -8.95
C ALA A 107 0.66 -5.98 -9.31
N LEU A 108 -0.27 -6.46 -8.49
CA LEU A 108 -1.03 -7.68 -8.74
C LEU A 108 -1.80 -7.56 -10.05
N SER A 109 -1.64 -8.55 -10.93
CA SER A 109 -2.39 -8.70 -12.17
C SER A 109 -3.44 -9.79 -12.04
N SER A 110 -4.39 -9.85 -12.98
CA SER A 110 -5.41 -10.91 -13.00
C SER A 110 -4.81 -12.32 -13.02
N ARG A 111 -3.65 -12.50 -13.69
CA ARG A 111 -2.93 -13.79 -13.71
C ARG A 111 -2.33 -14.16 -12.35
N ASP A 112 -1.87 -13.17 -11.59
CA ASP A 112 -1.33 -13.41 -10.24
C ASP A 112 -2.45 -13.86 -9.30
N LEU A 113 -3.65 -13.27 -9.43
CA LEU A 113 -4.83 -13.62 -8.64
C LEU A 113 -5.30 -15.08 -8.84
N GLU A 114 -5.04 -15.66 -10.02
CA GLU A 114 -5.33 -17.08 -10.30
C GLU A 114 -4.33 -18.04 -9.63
N ARG A 115 -3.11 -17.58 -9.39
CA ARG A 115 -1.99 -18.38 -8.88
C ARG A 115 -1.80 -18.26 -7.38
N LEU A 116 -2.08 -17.10 -6.80
CA LEU A 116 -1.79 -16.77 -5.42
C LEU A 116 -2.98 -17.06 -4.50
N ASP A 117 -2.70 -17.42 -3.26
CA ASP A 117 -3.74 -17.48 -2.22
C ASP A 117 -4.15 -16.07 -1.81
N LEU A 118 -5.32 -15.64 -2.29
CA LEU A 118 -5.85 -14.31 -2.06
C LEU A 118 -6.01 -13.94 -0.57
N SER A 119 -6.13 -14.93 0.31
CA SER A 119 -6.22 -14.69 1.75
C SER A 119 -4.92 -14.10 2.29
N GLN A 120 -3.78 -14.55 1.79
CA GLN A 120 -2.45 -14.07 2.18
C GLN A 120 -2.09 -12.71 1.56
N TYR A 121 -2.83 -12.29 0.52
CA TYR A 121 -2.65 -11.00 -0.17
C TYR A 121 -3.74 -9.99 0.18
N ALA A 122 -4.58 -10.27 1.18
CA ALA A 122 -5.58 -9.32 1.68
C ALA A 122 -4.89 -8.07 2.24
N GLY A 123 -4.93 -6.97 1.51
CA GLY A 123 -4.23 -5.71 1.86
C GLY A 123 -2.86 -5.53 1.21
N SER A 124 -2.33 -6.53 0.49
CA SER A 124 -1.17 -6.37 -0.39
C SER A 124 -1.61 -6.05 -1.81
N SER A 125 -0.94 -5.11 -2.45
CA SER A 125 -1.21 -4.73 -3.85
C SER A 125 -0.09 -5.13 -4.80
N HIS A 126 0.97 -5.74 -4.30
CA HIS A 126 2.18 -6.07 -5.05
C HIS A 126 2.62 -7.51 -4.78
N THR A 127 3.34 -8.10 -5.75
CA THR A 127 3.94 -9.44 -5.68
C THR A 127 5.21 -9.48 -6.54
N GLY A 128 6.11 -10.42 -6.27
CA GLY A 128 7.27 -10.70 -7.10
C GLY A 128 6.86 -11.12 -8.51
N LYS A 129 7.50 -10.56 -9.54
CA LYS A 129 7.17 -10.80 -10.94
C LYS A 129 8.16 -11.71 -11.64
N THR A 130 9.43 -11.60 -11.32
CA THR A 130 10.52 -12.36 -11.95
C THR A 130 11.61 -12.68 -10.94
N GLY A 131 12.55 -13.57 -11.32
CA GLY A 131 13.78 -13.85 -10.58
C GLY A 131 13.56 -14.41 -9.17
N VAL A 132 14.42 -14.00 -8.25
CA VAL A 132 14.36 -14.39 -6.84
C VAL A 132 13.08 -13.91 -6.18
N GLU A 133 12.60 -12.71 -6.54
CA GLU A 133 11.38 -12.12 -5.96
C GLU A 133 10.16 -13.04 -6.16
N ILE A 134 9.96 -13.61 -7.34
CA ILE A 134 8.86 -14.55 -7.58
C ILE A 134 9.14 -15.94 -7.04
N SER A 135 10.40 -16.42 -7.15
CA SER A 135 10.75 -17.80 -6.77
C SER A 135 10.71 -18.02 -5.26
N PHE A 136 10.94 -16.96 -4.48
CA PHE A 136 10.95 -16.99 -3.02
C PHE A 136 9.88 -16.09 -2.42
N GLU A 137 8.82 -15.80 -3.18
CA GLU A 137 7.70 -14.95 -2.74
C GLU A 137 7.15 -15.37 -1.39
N ASP A 138 6.88 -16.67 -1.18
CA ASP A 138 6.34 -17.21 0.09
C ASP A 138 7.24 -16.92 1.30
N THR A 139 8.55 -16.79 1.06
CA THR A 139 9.53 -16.50 2.12
C THR A 139 9.67 -15.00 2.33
N LEU A 140 9.67 -14.21 1.26
CA LEU A 140 9.90 -12.77 1.27
C LEU A 140 8.66 -11.96 1.68
N HIS A 141 7.45 -12.42 1.27
CA HIS A 141 6.20 -11.70 1.50
C HIS A 141 5.79 -11.67 2.98
N GLY A 142 6.10 -12.74 3.74
CA GLY A 142 5.62 -12.89 5.10
C GLY A 142 4.17 -13.35 5.18
N LYS A 143 3.54 -13.17 6.33
CA LYS A 143 2.14 -13.54 6.56
C LYS A 143 1.34 -12.33 7.00
N VAL A 144 0.18 -12.15 6.38
CA VAL A 144 -0.76 -11.09 6.77
C VAL A 144 -1.38 -11.40 8.12
N GLY A 145 -1.61 -10.36 8.91
CA GLY A 145 -2.41 -10.45 10.12
C GLY A 145 -3.87 -10.12 9.84
N PHE A 146 -4.74 -10.59 10.72
CA PHE A 146 -6.18 -10.33 10.64
C PHE A 146 -6.68 -9.69 11.94
N GLU A 147 -7.36 -8.55 11.81
CA GLU A 147 -8.08 -7.89 12.91
C GLU A 147 -9.58 -8.07 12.69
N HIS A 148 -10.27 -8.61 13.69
CA HIS A 148 -11.72 -8.78 13.65
C HIS A 148 -12.42 -7.52 14.13
N LEU A 149 -13.16 -6.86 13.23
CA LEU A 149 -13.88 -5.64 13.51
C LEU A 149 -15.38 -5.84 13.45
N ILE A 150 -16.09 -5.29 14.43
CA ILE A 150 -17.55 -5.17 14.35
C ILE A 150 -17.88 -3.86 13.66
N THR A 151 -18.63 -3.96 12.57
CA THR A 151 -19.13 -2.79 11.84
C THR A 151 -20.66 -2.71 11.94
N ASN A 152 -21.19 -1.50 11.89
CA ASN A 152 -22.65 -1.29 11.77
C ASN A 152 -23.09 -1.53 10.31
N ALA A 153 -24.42 -1.47 10.06
CA ALA A 153 -25.00 -1.64 8.74
C ALA A 153 -24.49 -0.66 7.66
N ARG A 154 -23.81 0.41 8.06
CA ARG A 154 -23.18 1.38 7.16
C ARG A 154 -21.67 1.14 6.97
N GLY A 155 -21.14 0.02 7.47
CA GLY A 155 -19.70 -0.31 7.35
C GLY A 155 -18.78 0.44 8.32
N ARG A 156 -19.29 1.22 9.26
CA ARG A 156 -18.48 1.98 10.23
C ARG A 156 -18.10 1.10 11.42
N ARG A 157 -16.85 1.18 11.85
CA ARG A 157 -16.33 0.49 13.03
C ARG A 157 -17.13 0.89 14.30
N VAL A 158 -17.58 -0.12 15.04
CA VAL A 158 -18.23 0.07 16.35
C VAL A 158 -17.16 -0.04 17.44
N PRO A 159 -17.06 0.94 18.38
CA PRO A 159 -16.09 0.87 19.48
C PRO A 159 -16.28 -0.39 20.33
N ALA A 160 -15.17 -1.00 20.72
CA ALA A 160 -15.11 -2.28 21.44
C ALA A 160 -15.81 -2.27 22.80
N ASP A 161 -15.85 -1.09 23.43
CA ASP A 161 -16.45 -0.88 24.76
C ASP A 161 -17.98 -1.06 24.80
N LYS A 162 -18.63 -1.03 23.64
CA LYS A 162 -20.10 -1.09 23.51
C LYS A 162 -20.65 -2.48 23.16
N THR A 163 -19.81 -3.50 22.98
CA THR A 163 -20.29 -4.76 22.42
C THR A 163 -19.69 -5.98 23.14
N GLN A 164 -20.50 -6.69 23.92
CA GLN A 164 -20.15 -8.02 24.49
C GLN A 164 -19.83 -9.05 23.40
N LEU A 165 -20.24 -8.82 22.16
CA LEU A 165 -20.00 -9.66 20.99
C LEU A 165 -18.50 -9.81 20.63
N LEU A 166 -17.64 -8.87 21.02
CA LEU A 166 -16.18 -8.97 20.79
C LEU A 166 -15.53 -10.14 21.53
N LYS A 167 -16.10 -10.58 22.63
CA LYS A 167 -15.59 -11.74 23.38
C LYS A 167 -15.80 -13.08 22.67
N SER A 168 -16.68 -13.13 21.67
CA SER A 168 -16.98 -14.32 20.87
C SER A 168 -16.28 -14.35 19.49
N LEU A 169 -15.52 -13.31 19.14
CA LEU A 169 -14.75 -13.30 17.91
C LEU A 169 -13.47 -14.13 18.04
N PRO A 170 -12.98 -14.71 16.94
CA PRO A 170 -11.65 -15.29 16.89
C PRO A 170 -10.60 -14.28 17.35
N GLN A 171 -9.48 -14.76 17.88
CA GLN A 171 -8.38 -13.87 18.25
C GLN A 171 -7.77 -13.23 17.00
N ASP A 172 -7.34 -11.97 17.14
CA ASP A 172 -6.60 -11.27 16.10
C ASP A 172 -5.29 -12.00 15.82
N GLU A 173 -4.97 -12.17 14.55
CA GLU A 173 -3.72 -12.76 14.12
C GLU A 173 -2.71 -11.64 13.81
N MET A 174 -1.56 -11.69 14.48
CA MET A 174 -0.50 -10.71 14.25
C MET A 174 0.20 -10.98 12.90
N PRO A 175 0.53 -9.93 12.11
CA PRO A 175 1.32 -10.09 10.91
C PRO A 175 2.76 -10.52 11.24
N TYR A 176 3.32 -11.39 10.41
CA TYR A 176 4.73 -11.78 10.49
C TYR A 176 5.49 -11.24 9.28
N PRO A 177 6.60 -10.53 9.47
CA PRO A 177 7.43 -10.06 8.37
C PRO A 177 8.03 -11.24 7.60
N GLY A 178 8.30 -11.03 6.33
CA GLY A 178 9.07 -11.97 5.51
C GLY A 178 10.50 -12.12 5.99
N LEU A 179 11.14 -13.20 5.57
CA LEU A 179 12.51 -13.53 5.95
C LEU A 179 13.52 -12.92 4.95
N ASN A 180 14.74 -12.71 5.43
CA ASN A 180 15.84 -12.29 4.56
C ASN A 180 16.40 -13.50 3.81
N ILE A 181 16.75 -13.30 2.54
CA ILE A 181 17.39 -14.29 1.68
C ILE A 181 18.82 -13.83 1.41
N TYR A 182 19.76 -14.76 1.50
CA TYR A 182 21.16 -14.53 1.19
C TYR A 182 21.50 -15.20 -0.13
N LEU A 183 22.04 -14.43 -1.07
CA LEU A 183 22.45 -14.91 -2.38
C LEU A 183 23.97 -15.04 -2.47
N SER A 184 24.45 -15.96 -3.26
CA SER A 184 25.88 -16.17 -3.54
C SER A 184 26.41 -15.30 -4.69
N LEU A 185 25.71 -14.18 -4.97
CA LEU A 185 26.13 -13.24 -6.02
C LEU A 185 27.30 -12.38 -5.55
N ASP A 186 28.28 -12.17 -6.44
CA ASP A 186 29.36 -11.21 -6.19
C ASP A 186 29.03 -9.89 -6.89
N ALA A 187 28.78 -8.85 -6.07
CA ALA A 187 28.37 -7.54 -6.57
C ALA A 187 29.45 -6.81 -7.41
N LYS A 188 30.73 -7.24 -7.28
CA LYS A 188 31.84 -6.64 -8.03
C LYS A 188 32.09 -7.32 -9.39
N LEU A 189 31.60 -8.56 -9.55
CA LEU A 189 31.76 -9.31 -10.79
C LEU A 189 30.56 -9.15 -11.75
N GLN A 190 29.46 -8.63 -11.26
CA GLN A 190 28.26 -8.38 -12.03
C GLN A 190 28.35 -7.04 -12.79
#